data_c2f5de230989ab8f2705e6e34600eccf
#
_entry.id   c2f5de230989ab8f2705e6e34600eccf
#
_cell.length_a   1.000
_cell.length_b   1.000
_cell.length_c   1.000
_cell.angle_alpha   90.00
_cell.angle_beta   90.00
_cell.angle_gamma   90.00
#
_symmetry.space_group_name_H-M   'P 1'
#
loop_
_entity.id
_entity.type
_entity.pdbx_description
1 polymer ?
#
loop_
_entity_poly.entity_id
_entity_poly.type
_entity_poly.pdbx_seq_one_letter_code
_entity_poly.pdbx_strand_id
1 'polypeptide(L)'
;MYGAALLSGLLPNGNFEGAPAKSELNGTRVMGRDAIPHWEISGFVEYIGPGQKQGDMILPVPEGAYAVRLGNEASIQQRLAVTQGARYSVTFSAARTCAQAEQLNVTVATDSDVLPIQTVYTSSGWDSYSWAFEATRSAVTLIVHNPGVTEDPACGPLLDAFAIKTLQPPPVLAKSKDSGMLFNCSVFNETK
;
A
#
# COMPACT_ATOMS: atom_id res chain seq x y z
N MET A 1 11.35 -29.48 11.65
CA MET A 1 10.42 -28.31 11.68
C MET A 1 10.96 -27.29 10.70
N TYR A 2 10.41 -27.25 9.49
CA TYR A 2 10.78 -26.24 8.50
C TYR A 2 9.94 -25.00 8.79
N GLY A 3 10.59 -23.98 9.35
CA GLY A 3 9.96 -22.67 9.46
C GLY A 3 9.68 -22.15 8.05
N ALA A 4 8.43 -21.92 7.73
CA ALA A 4 8.06 -21.15 6.57
C ALA A 4 8.69 -19.76 6.73
N ALA A 5 9.76 -19.49 5.99
CA ALA A 5 10.22 -18.14 5.77
C ALA A 5 9.06 -17.45 5.04
N LEU A 6 8.31 -16.65 5.78
CA LEU A 6 7.42 -15.65 5.19
C LEU A 6 8.29 -14.86 4.23
N LEU A 7 8.02 -14.98 2.95
CA LEU A 7 8.59 -14.13 1.92
C LEU A 7 8.10 -12.71 2.24
N SER A 8 8.77 -12.03 3.17
CA SER A 8 8.66 -10.58 3.30
C SER A 8 9.08 -10.05 1.94
N GLY A 9 8.12 -9.55 1.19
CA GLY A 9 8.38 -8.90 -0.09
C GLY A 9 9.43 -7.80 0.08
N LEU A 10 9.71 -7.06 -0.97
CA LEU A 10 10.67 -5.94 -0.98
C LEU A 10 10.33 -4.84 0.06
N LEU A 11 9.20 -4.95 0.74
CA LEU A 11 8.69 -4.02 1.75
C LEU A 11 8.56 -4.75 3.10
N PRO A 12 9.59 -4.70 3.96
CA PRO A 12 9.52 -5.32 5.28
C PRO A 12 8.50 -4.63 6.19
N ASN A 13 7.85 -5.41 7.05
CA ASN A 13 6.83 -4.96 8.00
C ASN A 13 5.66 -4.17 7.35
N GLY A 14 5.26 -4.56 6.14
CA GLY A 14 4.15 -3.92 5.44
C GLY A 14 2.78 -4.26 6.04
N ASN A 15 2.68 -5.33 6.80
CA ASN A 15 1.51 -5.76 7.56
C ASN A 15 1.54 -5.29 9.03
N PHE A 16 2.48 -4.45 9.41
CA PHE A 16 2.64 -3.87 10.75
C PHE A 16 2.71 -4.86 11.92
N GLU A 17 2.96 -6.14 11.69
CA GLU A 17 3.08 -7.15 12.77
C GLU A 17 4.37 -7.00 13.59
N GLY A 18 5.37 -6.30 13.06
CA GLY A 18 6.53 -5.82 13.81
C GLY A 18 6.14 -4.61 14.66
N ALA A 19 5.77 -4.85 15.91
CA ALA A 19 5.25 -3.82 16.81
C ALA A 19 6.33 -2.83 17.28
N PRO A 20 5.94 -1.56 17.57
CA PRO A 20 6.76 -0.63 18.33
C PRO A 20 7.06 -1.17 19.73
N ALA A 21 8.19 -0.74 20.32
CA ALA A 21 8.44 -1.01 21.73
C ALA A 21 7.38 -0.32 22.60
N LYS A 22 6.99 -0.95 23.71
CA LYS A 22 5.97 -0.39 24.63
C LYS A 22 6.34 1.01 25.14
N SER A 23 7.61 1.31 25.29
CA SER A 23 8.12 2.63 25.69
C SER A 23 7.93 3.70 24.62
N GLU A 24 7.68 3.30 23.38
CA GLU A 24 7.44 4.16 22.21
C GLU A 24 5.95 4.38 21.95
N LEU A 25 5.09 3.90 22.83
CA LEU A 25 3.64 4.06 22.75
C LEU A 25 3.10 4.85 23.95
N ASN A 26 2.24 5.82 23.65
CA ASN A 26 1.37 6.47 24.65
C ASN A 26 -0.09 6.14 24.29
N GLY A 27 -0.64 5.12 24.95
CA GLY A 27 -1.88 4.48 24.47
C GLY A 27 -1.67 3.83 23.12
N THR A 28 -2.42 4.27 22.11
CA THR A 28 -2.26 3.85 20.71
C THR A 28 -1.27 4.74 19.93
N ARG A 29 -1.00 5.95 20.45
CA ARG A 29 -0.12 6.91 19.77
C ARG A 29 1.33 6.44 19.74
N VAL A 30 1.92 6.46 18.56
CA VAL A 30 3.35 6.19 18.35
C VAL A 30 4.14 7.47 18.61
N MET A 31 5.18 7.38 19.46
CA MET A 31 5.92 8.55 19.95
C MET A 31 7.26 8.80 19.24
N GLY A 32 7.90 7.75 18.75
CA GLY A 32 9.18 7.85 18.07
C GLY A 32 9.03 7.89 16.54
N ARG A 33 9.88 8.66 15.87
CA ARG A 33 9.91 8.75 14.40
C ARG A 33 10.14 7.37 13.74
N ASP A 34 11.00 6.56 14.32
CA ASP A 34 11.40 5.25 13.81
C ASP A 34 10.88 4.10 14.70
N ALA A 35 9.82 4.37 15.49
CA ALA A 35 9.30 3.42 16.46
C ALA A 35 8.64 2.19 15.82
N ILE A 36 7.99 2.35 14.66
CA ILE A 36 7.47 1.21 13.90
C ILE A 36 8.64 0.65 13.07
N PRO A 37 9.05 -0.62 13.31
CA PRO A 37 10.20 -1.19 12.61
C PRO A 37 10.09 -1.05 11.09
N HIS A 38 11.15 -0.52 10.47
CA HIS A 38 11.28 -0.24 9.04
C HIS A 38 10.47 0.95 8.51
N TRP A 39 9.62 1.56 9.31
CA TRP A 39 8.84 2.73 8.93
C TRP A 39 9.31 3.98 9.65
N GLU A 40 9.41 5.05 8.91
CA GLU A 40 9.61 6.40 9.44
C GLU A 40 8.27 7.11 9.46
N ILE A 41 7.89 7.71 10.60
CA ILE A 41 6.60 8.35 10.78
C ILE A 41 6.74 9.86 10.99
N SER A 42 5.71 10.61 10.60
CA SER A 42 5.57 12.05 10.85
C SER A 42 4.14 12.37 11.22
N GLY A 43 3.96 13.30 12.16
CA GLY A 43 2.66 13.71 12.63
C GLY A 43 2.04 12.76 13.66
N PHE A 44 0.72 12.71 13.70
CA PHE A 44 -0.02 11.87 14.63
C PHE A 44 -0.32 10.51 14.00
N VAL A 45 0.39 9.49 14.46
CA VAL A 45 0.25 8.10 13.99
C VAL A 45 -0.14 7.22 15.16
N GLU A 46 -1.11 6.33 14.96
CA GLU A 46 -1.54 5.37 15.95
C GLU A 46 -1.31 3.94 15.49
N TYR A 47 -0.91 3.10 16.42
CA TYR A 47 -0.75 1.67 16.24
C TYR A 47 -1.97 0.95 16.82
N ILE A 48 -2.79 0.38 15.95
CA ILE A 48 -4.11 -0.17 16.26
C ILE A 48 -3.98 -1.69 16.43
N GLY A 49 -4.32 -2.16 17.62
CA GLY A 49 -4.32 -3.57 17.95
C GLY A 49 -5.72 -4.20 17.95
N PRO A 50 -5.80 -5.51 18.24
CA PRO A 50 -7.06 -6.24 18.27
C PRO A 50 -8.05 -5.65 19.26
N GLY A 51 -9.29 -5.46 18.83
CA GLY A 51 -10.39 -4.96 19.66
C GLY A 51 -10.30 -3.48 20.03
N GLN A 52 -9.36 -2.73 19.44
CA GLN A 52 -9.29 -1.29 19.63
C GLN A 52 -10.59 -0.63 19.16
N LYS A 53 -11.14 0.25 19.98
CA LYS A 53 -12.37 0.98 19.68
C LYS A 53 -12.11 2.43 19.39
N GLN A 54 -12.96 2.98 18.51
CA GLN A 54 -13.14 4.41 18.33
C GLN A 54 -14.62 4.72 18.55
N GLY A 55 -14.94 5.39 19.66
CA GLY A 55 -16.33 5.46 20.13
C GLY A 55 -16.89 4.07 20.38
N ASP A 56 -18.02 3.75 19.77
CA ASP A 56 -18.67 2.44 19.87
C ASP A 56 -18.21 1.46 18.77
N MET A 57 -17.42 1.90 17.80
CA MET A 57 -16.97 1.10 16.68
C MET A 57 -15.65 0.37 17.02
N ILE A 58 -15.60 -0.94 16.77
CA ILE A 58 -14.35 -1.69 16.80
C ILE A 58 -13.64 -1.45 15.46
N LEU A 59 -12.38 -1.00 15.52
CA LEU A 59 -11.55 -0.83 14.34
C LEU A 59 -11.12 -2.21 13.82
N PRO A 60 -11.50 -2.58 12.59
CA PRO A 60 -11.10 -3.86 12.03
C PRO A 60 -9.62 -3.84 11.62
N VAL A 61 -8.97 -5.00 11.68
CA VAL A 61 -7.63 -5.23 11.15
C VAL A 61 -7.77 -6.30 10.06
N PRO A 62 -7.38 -6.05 8.80
CA PRO A 62 -7.66 -6.95 7.68
C PRO A 62 -6.70 -8.12 7.60
N GLU A 63 -5.44 -7.93 8.01
CA GLU A 63 -4.41 -8.95 8.02
C GLU A 63 -3.71 -8.99 9.38
N GLY A 64 -3.54 -10.18 9.94
CA GLY A 64 -2.85 -10.35 11.21
C GLY A 64 -3.60 -9.75 12.40
N ALA A 65 -2.89 -8.95 13.22
CA ALA A 65 -3.41 -8.40 14.46
C ALA A 65 -3.28 -6.86 14.55
N TYR A 66 -2.51 -6.23 13.68
CA TYR A 66 -2.18 -4.82 13.82
C TYR A 66 -2.36 -4.04 12.51
N ALA A 67 -2.71 -2.77 12.66
CA ALA A 67 -2.83 -1.80 11.59
C ALA A 67 -2.32 -0.43 12.05
N VAL A 68 -2.15 0.51 11.15
CA VAL A 68 -1.74 1.88 11.45
C VAL A 68 -2.84 2.86 11.05
N ARG A 69 -3.13 3.85 11.90
CA ARG A 69 -4.02 4.97 11.58
C ARG A 69 -3.23 6.26 11.45
N LEU A 70 -3.52 7.02 10.39
CA LEU A 70 -2.92 8.33 10.16
C LEU A 70 -3.90 9.44 10.56
N GLY A 71 -3.51 10.27 11.51
CA GLY A 71 -4.22 11.52 11.80
C GLY A 71 -3.97 12.58 10.72
N ASN A 72 -4.54 13.76 10.92
CA ASN A 72 -4.42 14.87 9.98
C ASN A 72 -2.94 15.23 9.73
N GLU A 73 -2.58 15.44 8.45
CA GLU A 73 -1.21 15.76 8.00
C GLU A 73 -0.15 14.73 8.41
N ALA A 74 -0.56 13.55 8.88
CA ALA A 74 0.37 12.52 9.25
C ALA A 74 0.82 11.69 8.05
N SER A 75 2.03 11.14 8.14
CA SER A 75 2.58 10.26 7.11
C SER A 75 3.40 9.13 7.69
N ILE A 76 3.49 8.05 6.92
CA ILE A 76 4.47 6.98 7.09
C ILE A 76 5.25 6.83 5.79
N GLN A 77 6.53 6.50 5.91
CA GLN A 77 7.37 6.28 4.74
C GLN A 77 8.39 5.17 4.95
N GLN A 78 8.79 4.54 3.84
CA GLN A 78 9.83 3.53 3.86
C GLN A 78 10.69 3.64 2.60
N ARG A 79 12.01 3.59 2.78
CA ARG A 79 12.98 3.54 1.68
C ARG A 79 13.26 2.10 1.30
N LEU A 80 13.18 1.82 0.00
CA LEU A 80 13.27 0.47 -0.57
C LEU A 80 14.39 0.41 -1.60
N ALA A 81 15.16 -0.68 -1.57
CA ALA A 81 16.09 -0.99 -2.63
C ALA A 81 15.35 -1.69 -3.78
N VAL A 82 15.51 -1.19 -4.99
CA VAL A 82 14.85 -1.70 -6.20
C VAL A 82 15.86 -1.81 -7.35
N THR A 83 15.49 -2.50 -8.40
CA THR A 83 16.31 -2.56 -9.62
C THR A 83 15.85 -1.47 -10.57
N GLN A 84 16.77 -0.59 -10.96
CA GLN A 84 16.50 0.47 -11.96
C GLN A 84 15.98 -0.14 -13.26
N GLY A 85 14.96 0.47 -13.85
CA GLY A 85 14.31 0.00 -15.07
C GLY A 85 13.31 -1.15 -14.88
N ALA A 86 13.25 -1.74 -13.66
CA ALA A 86 12.27 -2.77 -13.37
C ALA A 86 10.91 -2.15 -12.98
N ARG A 87 9.83 -2.88 -13.28
CA ARG A 87 8.47 -2.51 -12.92
C ARG A 87 8.03 -3.23 -11.66
N TYR A 88 7.33 -2.51 -10.82
CA TYR A 88 6.82 -2.99 -9.53
C TYR A 88 5.34 -2.68 -9.40
N SER A 89 4.65 -3.49 -8.60
CA SER A 89 3.30 -3.21 -8.11
C SER A 89 3.36 -2.98 -6.61
N VAL A 90 2.81 -1.87 -6.14
CA VAL A 90 2.48 -1.62 -4.74
C VAL A 90 1.03 -2.02 -4.54
N THR A 91 0.76 -2.78 -3.49
CA THR A 91 -0.60 -3.09 -3.02
C THR A 91 -0.72 -2.73 -1.56
N PHE A 92 -1.89 -2.32 -1.12
CA PHE A 92 -2.19 -2.06 0.28
C PHE A 92 -3.70 -2.11 0.51
N SER A 93 -4.10 -2.18 1.76
CA SER A 93 -5.49 -2.08 2.20
C SER A 93 -5.68 -0.80 3.01
N ALA A 94 -6.82 -0.15 2.84
CA ALA A 94 -7.20 1.03 3.60
C ALA A 94 -8.68 1.01 3.95
N ALA A 95 -9.03 1.58 5.11
CA ALA A 95 -10.40 1.73 5.57
C ALA A 95 -10.61 3.10 6.23
N ARG A 96 -11.83 3.63 6.10
CA ARG A 96 -12.25 4.82 6.86
C ARG A 96 -12.51 4.48 8.32
N THR A 97 -12.20 5.43 9.19
CA THR A 97 -12.56 5.34 10.61
C THR A 97 -13.76 6.21 10.97
N CYS A 98 -14.15 7.16 10.11
CA CYS A 98 -15.28 8.06 10.34
C CYS A 98 -16.22 8.10 9.13
N ALA A 99 -17.41 8.71 9.34
CA ALA A 99 -18.41 8.88 8.28
C ALA A 99 -18.01 9.92 7.22
N GLN A 100 -17.09 10.81 7.55
CA GLN A 100 -16.56 11.81 6.62
C GLN A 100 -15.66 11.16 5.57
N ALA A 101 -15.45 11.84 4.45
CA ALA A 101 -14.51 11.40 3.42
C ALA A 101 -13.07 11.53 3.95
N GLU A 102 -12.34 10.45 3.96
CA GLU A 102 -10.92 10.41 4.29
C GLU A 102 -10.12 10.19 3.01
N GLN A 103 -8.94 10.80 2.92
CA GLN A 103 -8.11 10.78 1.73
C GLN A 103 -6.71 10.24 2.05
N LEU A 104 -6.11 9.62 1.05
CA LEU A 104 -4.71 9.18 1.10
C LEU A 104 -3.98 9.67 -0.14
N ASN A 105 -2.82 10.25 0.09
CA ASN A 105 -1.84 10.51 -0.95
C ASN A 105 -0.73 9.47 -0.84
N VAL A 106 -0.62 8.59 -1.84
CA VAL A 106 0.41 7.56 -1.88
C VAL A 106 1.37 7.89 -2.99
N THR A 107 2.63 8.05 -2.64
CA THR A 107 3.70 8.47 -3.55
C THR A 107 4.84 7.48 -3.50
N VAL A 108 5.40 7.15 -4.65
CA VAL A 108 6.71 6.51 -4.74
C VAL A 108 7.65 7.50 -5.39
N ALA A 109 8.40 8.21 -4.56
CA ALA A 109 9.26 9.29 -5.02
C ALA A 109 10.57 8.73 -5.56
N THR A 110 10.77 8.90 -6.86
CA THR A 110 12.12 8.94 -7.42
C THR A 110 12.49 10.31 -7.93
N ASP A 111 11.58 11.15 -8.31
CA ASP A 111 11.74 12.58 -8.65
C ASP A 111 10.42 13.13 -9.23
N SER A 112 9.31 13.08 -8.50
CA SER A 112 8.09 13.79 -8.86
C SER A 112 6.85 13.02 -9.34
N ASP A 113 6.84 11.72 -9.39
CA ASP A 113 5.61 11.00 -9.73
C ASP A 113 4.73 10.88 -8.47
N VAL A 114 3.74 11.73 -8.40
CA VAL A 114 2.73 11.73 -7.34
C VAL A 114 1.56 10.87 -7.79
N LEU A 115 1.23 9.84 -6.99
CA LEU A 115 -0.01 9.10 -7.18
C LEU A 115 -1.22 10.00 -6.99
N PRO A 116 -2.27 9.84 -7.77
CA PRO A 116 -3.51 10.54 -7.51
C PRO A 116 -3.99 10.25 -6.08
N ILE A 117 -4.63 11.25 -5.48
CA ILE A 117 -5.25 11.13 -4.16
C ILE A 117 -6.28 10.00 -4.21
N GLN A 118 -6.16 9.06 -3.29
CA GLN A 118 -7.11 7.98 -3.12
C GLN A 118 -8.13 8.38 -2.06
N THR A 119 -9.39 8.33 -2.40
CA THR A 119 -10.47 8.58 -1.46
C THR A 119 -10.98 7.25 -0.93
N VAL A 120 -10.95 7.08 0.40
CA VAL A 120 -11.45 5.89 1.07
C VAL A 120 -12.94 6.09 1.36
N TYR A 121 -13.80 5.27 0.74
CA TYR A 121 -15.25 5.47 0.81
C TYR A 121 -15.98 4.49 1.70
N THR A 122 -15.39 3.34 2.04
CA THR A 122 -16.11 2.32 2.81
C THR A 122 -16.15 2.67 4.29
N SER A 123 -17.33 2.61 4.87
CA SER A 123 -17.54 2.81 6.31
C SER A 123 -17.63 1.49 7.09
N SER A 124 -17.65 0.35 6.41
CA SER A 124 -17.92 -0.96 6.99
C SER A 124 -16.91 -2.05 6.62
N GLY A 125 -15.83 -1.70 5.94
CA GLY A 125 -14.84 -2.67 5.50
C GLY A 125 -13.58 -2.02 4.95
N TRP A 126 -12.71 -2.85 4.43
CA TRP A 126 -11.44 -2.47 3.84
C TRP A 126 -11.50 -2.50 2.33
N ASP A 127 -10.93 -1.49 1.69
CA ASP A 127 -10.67 -1.47 0.25
C ASP A 127 -9.23 -1.86 -0.02
N SER A 128 -9.03 -2.62 -1.09
CA SER A 128 -7.69 -2.98 -1.57
C SER A 128 -7.31 -2.10 -2.75
N TYR A 129 -6.11 -1.57 -2.69
CA TYR A 129 -5.54 -0.69 -3.71
C TYR A 129 -4.34 -1.35 -4.37
N SER A 130 -4.17 -1.10 -5.64
CA SER A 130 -3.02 -1.59 -6.41
C SER A 130 -2.55 -0.52 -7.39
N TRP A 131 -1.26 -0.36 -7.47
CA TRP A 131 -0.64 0.60 -8.36
C TRP A 131 0.72 0.11 -8.86
N ALA A 132 1.07 0.45 -10.10
CA ALA A 132 2.32 0.03 -10.72
C ALA A 132 3.21 1.24 -11.03
N PHE A 133 4.53 1.07 -10.84
CA PHE A 133 5.54 2.06 -11.18
C PHE A 133 6.76 1.43 -11.83
N GLU A 134 7.53 2.23 -12.54
CA GLU A 134 8.85 1.86 -13.04
C GLU A 134 9.93 2.55 -12.19
N ALA A 135 10.87 1.78 -11.68
CA ALA A 135 11.95 2.33 -10.87
C ALA A 135 12.96 3.05 -11.75
N THR A 136 13.05 4.37 -11.62
CA THR A 136 14.04 5.19 -12.35
C THR A 136 15.41 5.19 -11.70
N ARG A 137 15.51 4.72 -10.44
CA ARG A 137 16.74 4.63 -9.65
C ARG A 137 16.83 3.29 -8.92
N SER A 138 17.98 3.01 -8.29
CA SER A 138 18.21 1.81 -7.50
C SER A 138 17.57 1.84 -6.10
N ALA A 139 16.98 2.97 -5.71
CA ALA A 139 16.22 3.11 -4.47
C ALA A 139 15.04 4.04 -4.69
N VAL A 140 13.92 3.73 -4.06
CA VAL A 140 12.69 4.53 -4.05
C VAL A 140 12.22 4.73 -2.62
N THR A 141 11.44 5.79 -2.37
CA THR A 141 10.76 6.00 -1.11
C THR A 141 9.27 5.92 -1.33
N LEU A 142 8.63 4.96 -0.68
CA LEU A 142 7.18 4.89 -0.57
C LEU A 142 6.75 5.84 0.55
N ILE A 143 5.87 6.78 0.25
CA ILE A 143 5.29 7.72 1.22
C ILE A 143 3.77 7.56 1.19
N VAL A 144 3.17 7.42 2.35
CA VAL A 144 1.71 7.40 2.52
C VAL A 144 1.35 8.55 3.47
N HIS A 145 0.54 9.48 2.99
CA HIS A 145 0.22 10.72 3.67
C HIS A 145 -1.30 10.94 3.71
N ASN A 146 -1.81 11.31 4.87
CA ASN A 146 -3.17 11.81 5.03
C ASN A 146 -3.17 13.35 4.88
N PRO A 147 -3.70 13.90 3.78
CA PRO A 147 -3.70 15.36 3.55
C PRO A 147 -4.83 16.09 4.30
N GLY A 148 -5.59 15.41 5.16
CA GLY A 148 -6.67 16.01 5.94
C GLY A 148 -6.14 17.09 6.90
N VAL A 149 -6.75 18.27 6.90
CA VAL A 149 -6.32 19.42 7.71
C VAL A 149 -7.41 19.95 8.64
N THR A 150 -8.68 19.68 8.32
CA THR A 150 -9.86 20.22 9.02
C THR A 150 -10.76 19.16 9.59
N GLU A 151 -10.32 17.92 9.52
CA GLU A 151 -11.08 16.76 9.96
C GLU A 151 -10.98 16.59 11.48
N ASP A 152 -11.94 15.87 12.06
CA ASP A 152 -11.86 15.47 13.46
C ASP A 152 -10.52 14.74 13.69
N PRO A 153 -9.67 15.20 14.61
CA PRO A 153 -8.39 14.54 14.89
C PRO A 153 -8.53 13.10 15.38
N ALA A 154 -9.72 12.68 15.79
CA ALA A 154 -10.02 11.28 16.09
C ALA A 154 -10.26 10.44 14.83
N CYS A 155 -10.41 11.06 13.67
CA CYS A 155 -10.61 10.40 12.38
C CYS A 155 -9.29 10.25 11.63
N GLY A 156 -9.31 9.43 10.60
CA GLY A 156 -8.18 9.24 9.71
C GLY A 156 -8.07 7.81 9.19
N PRO A 157 -7.52 7.61 8.01
CA PRO A 157 -7.49 6.31 7.36
C PRO A 157 -6.68 5.28 8.15
N LEU A 158 -7.24 4.09 8.27
CA LEU A 158 -6.54 2.88 8.68
C LEU A 158 -5.81 2.30 7.48
N LEU A 159 -4.60 1.81 7.72
CA LEU A 159 -3.71 1.28 6.70
C LEU A 159 -3.15 -0.07 7.13
N ASP A 160 -3.05 -1.01 6.16
CA ASP A 160 -2.45 -2.31 6.40
C ASP A 160 -2.08 -3.02 5.09
N ALA A 161 -1.45 -4.20 5.21
CA ALA A 161 -1.15 -5.14 4.14
C ALA A 161 -0.38 -4.53 2.95
N PHE A 162 0.58 -3.64 3.23
CA PHE A 162 1.46 -3.12 2.19
C PHE A 162 2.38 -4.19 1.65
N ALA A 163 2.43 -4.31 0.33
CA ALA A 163 3.38 -5.19 -0.34
C ALA A 163 3.89 -4.54 -1.63
N ILE A 164 5.14 -4.85 -1.98
CA ILE A 164 5.73 -4.50 -3.27
C ILE A 164 6.22 -5.78 -3.93
N LYS A 165 5.82 -5.97 -5.19
CA LYS A 165 6.23 -7.12 -6.01
C LYS A 165 6.80 -6.63 -7.33
N THR A 166 7.85 -7.31 -7.80
CA THR A 166 8.38 -7.10 -9.16
C THR A 166 7.37 -7.62 -10.18
N LEU A 167 7.01 -6.78 -11.15
CA LEU A 167 6.21 -7.18 -12.30
C LEU A 167 7.14 -7.74 -13.36
N GLN A 168 6.90 -8.97 -13.79
CA GLN A 168 7.61 -9.56 -14.90
C GLN A 168 7.14 -8.90 -16.22
N PRO A 169 8.04 -8.56 -17.14
CA PRO A 169 7.61 -8.16 -18.48
C PRO A 169 6.81 -9.32 -19.09
N PRO A 170 5.76 -9.02 -19.89
CA PRO A 170 5.04 -10.07 -20.58
C PRO A 170 6.03 -10.89 -21.40
N PRO A 171 5.85 -12.23 -21.48
CA PRO A 171 6.73 -13.07 -22.28
C PRO A 171 6.76 -12.52 -23.70
N VAL A 172 7.96 -12.18 -24.16
CA VAL A 172 8.15 -11.77 -25.56
C VAL A 172 7.85 -13.01 -26.39
N LEU A 173 6.69 -13.04 -27.04
CA LEU A 173 6.41 -14.06 -28.04
C LEU A 173 7.54 -13.97 -29.07
N ALA A 174 8.45 -14.93 -29.04
CA ALA A 174 9.48 -15.07 -30.05
C ALA A 174 8.76 -15.08 -31.41
N LYS A 175 8.96 -14.06 -32.22
CA LYS A 175 8.51 -14.10 -33.60
C LYS A 175 9.17 -15.33 -34.22
N SER A 176 8.40 -16.39 -34.38
CA SER A 176 8.85 -17.55 -35.14
C SER A 176 9.27 -17.06 -36.51
N LYS A 177 10.58 -17.13 -36.77
CA LYS A 177 11.10 -17.04 -38.11
C LYS A 177 10.80 -18.38 -38.76
N ASP A 178 9.59 -18.52 -39.21
CA ASP A 178 9.28 -19.62 -40.12
C ASP A 178 8.26 -19.19 -41.16
N SER A 179 8.80 -19.18 -42.36
CA SER A 179 8.20 -19.64 -43.60
C SER A 179 6.74 -19.27 -43.91
N GLY A 180 6.62 -18.41 -44.87
CA GLY A 180 5.43 -18.15 -45.64
C GLY A 180 4.39 -19.24 -45.73
N MET A 181 3.27 -19.01 -45.06
CA MET A 181 1.98 -19.51 -45.46
C MET A 181 0.98 -18.38 -45.30
N LEU A 182 0.60 -17.85 -46.42
CA LEU A 182 -0.52 -16.94 -46.60
C LEU A 182 -1.80 -17.70 -46.23
N PHE A 183 -2.34 -17.51 -45.03
CA PHE A 183 -3.71 -17.87 -44.77
C PHE A 183 -4.62 -16.75 -45.23
N ASN A 184 -5.28 -17.02 -46.36
CA ASN A 184 -6.34 -16.21 -46.93
C ASN A 184 -7.57 -16.28 -45.97
N CYS A 185 -7.87 -15.20 -45.30
CA CYS A 185 -9.09 -15.10 -44.48
C CYS A 185 -10.27 -14.79 -45.42
N SER A 186 -10.99 -15.81 -45.83
CA SER A 186 -12.28 -15.67 -46.51
C SER A 186 -13.34 -15.17 -45.55
N VAL A 187 -13.85 -13.98 -45.82
CA VAL A 187 -14.98 -13.40 -45.12
C VAL A 187 -16.23 -14.19 -45.56
N PHE A 188 -16.85 -14.94 -44.63
CA PHE A 188 -18.20 -15.46 -44.83
C PHE A 188 -19.21 -14.36 -44.52
N ASN A 189 -19.86 -13.89 -45.55
CA ASN A 189 -21.04 -13.05 -45.52
C ASN A 189 -22.24 -13.99 -45.44
N GLU A 190 -22.94 -14.06 -44.29
CA GLU A 190 -24.26 -14.66 -44.23
C GLU A 190 -25.30 -13.56 -44.12
N THR A 191 -25.99 -13.38 -45.23
CA THR A 191 -27.32 -12.77 -45.33
C THR A 191 -28.39 -13.83 -45.08
N LYS A 192 -29.19 -13.65 -44.03
CA LYS A 192 -30.63 -13.78 -44.01
C LYS A 192 -31.21 -13.41 -42.66
#